data_2687ed2d37fa6fb9672fd0b734aa2dbf
#
_entry.id   2687ed2d37fa6fb9672fd0b734aa2dbf
#
_cell.length_a   1.000
_cell.length_b   1.000
_cell.length_c   1.000
_cell.angle_alpha   90.00
_cell.angle_beta   90.00
_cell.angle_gamma   90.00
#
_symmetry.space_group_name_H-M   'P 1'
#
loop_
_entity.id
_entity.type
_entity.pdbx_description
1 polymer ?
#
loop_
_entity_poly.entity_id
_entity_poly.type
_entity_poly.pdbx_seq_one_letter_code
_entity_poly.pdbx_strand_id
1 'polypeptide(L)'
;MTKIADPSNTMSGTRGLLSLLLVVCFSCTLLPDNSGSAQNDWTEPFPAFRIAGNLYYVGSKGLASYLVTTPEGHILINSNLEASVPLIRTSVESLGFKFTDIKILLISHAHWDHNAGSALVKQLTGAKYMVMDADVEAVESGGKTDFHYRNDAETLYKPTKVDRVLHDGDAVKLGGSELIAHLTPGHTKGCTTWTMRFQEGLKTYSAVIVGSPNVNPGYQLVGNQLYPKIAEDYEKTFRVLKSLPCDLFLGAHGSYFDLERKYERFKSGVTTAFVDRTGCKDYVIDREQAFRRELQKQQAGAN
;
A
#
# COMPACT_ATOMS: atom_id res chain seq x y z
N MET A 1 81.92 -38.70 -25.98
CA MET A 1 82.18 -38.90 -27.44
C MET A 1 81.13 -38.09 -28.17
N THR A 2 81.49 -36.91 -28.66
CA THR A 2 81.59 -36.54 -30.08
C THR A 2 80.24 -36.40 -30.74
N LYS A 3 79.83 -35.33 -31.34
CA LYS A 3 80.28 -34.10 -32.04
C LYS A 3 79.00 -33.34 -32.50
N ILE A 4 78.86 -32.09 -32.28
CA ILE A 4 79.08 -30.97 -33.25
C ILE A 4 78.22 -31.04 -34.55
N ALA A 5 77.32 -30.06 -34.76
CA ALA A 5 77.40 -28.98 -35.71
C ALA A 5 76.07 -28.19 -35.85
N ASP A 6 76.16 -26.92 -35.74
CA ASP A 6 75.36 -25.83 -36.33
C ASP A 6 75.83 -25.64 -37.78
N PRO A 7 75.14 -24.96 -38.71
CA PRO A 7 74.59 -23.62 -38.60
C PRO A 7 73.36 -23.27 -39.51
N SER A 8 72.68 -22.19 -39.09
CA SER A 8 72.12 -21.12 -39.93
C SER A 8 71.21 -21.40 -41.12
N ASN A 9 69.99 -20.87 -41.07
CA ASN A 9 69.57 -19.94 -42.12
C ASN A 9 68.43 -19.03 -41.68
N THR A 10 68.59 -17.78 -41.96
CA THR A 10 67.70 -16.66 -41.78
C THR A 10 66.59 -16.66 -42.83
N MET A 11 65.32 -16.48 -42.39
CA MET A 11 64.32 -15.86 -43.26
C MET A 11 63.32 -15.02 -42.46
N SER A 12 63.36 -13.73 -42.78
CA SER A 12 62.42 -12.67 -42.39
C SER A 12 60.99 -13.02 -42.79
N GLY A 13 60.07 -12.93 -41.82
CA GLY A 13 58.62 -13.03 -42.06
C GLY A 13 57.88 -12.02 -41.20
N THR A 14 57.49 -10.92 -41.83
CA THR A 14 56.63 -9.86 -41.28
C THR A 14 55.34 -10.44 -40.71
N ARG A 15 55.15 -10.31 -39.42
CA ARG A 15 53.86 -10.61 -38.72
C ARG A 15 53.00 -9.37 -38.74
N GLY A 16 52.00 -9.38 -39.61
CA GLY A 16 50.89 -8.40 -39.55
C GLY A 16 50.06 -8.62 -38.31
N LEU A 17 49.95 -7.57 -37.47
CA LEU A 17 49.03 -7.53 -36.35
C LEU A 17 47.60 -7.34 -36.90
N LEU A 18 46.77 -8.37 -36.83
CA LEU A 18 45.34 -8.29 -37.08
C LEU A 18 44.68 -7.82 -35.76
N SER A 19 44.36 -6.53 -35.64
CA SER A 19 43.58 -5.99 -34.56
C SER A 19 42.12 -6.41 -34.70
N LEU A 20 41.70 -7.34 -33.87
CA LEU A 20 40.30 -7.76 -33.75
C LEU A 20 39.55 -6.71 -32.91
N LEU A 21 38.81 -5.81 -33.58
CA LEU A 21 37.87 -4.89 -32.94
C LEU A 21 36.66 -5.72 -32.44
N LEU A 22 36.60 -5.97 -31.12
CA LEU A 22 35.42 -6.51 -30.47
C LEU A 22 34.37 -5.40 -30.39
N VAL A 23 33.38 -5.40 -31.28
CA VAL A 23 32.19 -4.57 -31.18
C VAL A 23 31.30 -5.19 -30.09
N VAL A 24 31.35 -4.67 -28.87
CA VAL A 24 30.40 -5.01 -27.83
C VAL A 24 29.08 -4.28 -28.15
N CYS A 25 28.15 -4.99 -28.80
CA CYS A 25 26.76 -4.55 -28.89
C CYS A 25 26.13 -4.57 -27.50
N PHE A 26 26.03 -3.38 -26.90
CA PHE A 26 25.20 -3.16 -25.71
C PHE A 26 23.73 -3.27 -26.16
N SER A 27 23.18 -4.49 -26.08
CA SER A 27 21.74 -4.68 -26.23
C SER A 27 21.06 -4.04 -25.03
N CYS A 28 20.56 -2.82 -25.19
CA CYS A 28 19.68 -2.18 -24.23
C CYS A 28 18.37 -2.97 -24.23
N THR A 29 18.27 -3.96 -23.36
CA THR A 29 16.99 -4.62 -23.07
C THR A 29 16.12 -3.60 -22.36
N LEU A 30 15.19 -2.99 -23.10
CA LEU A 30 14.07 -2.25 -22.51
C LEU A 30 13.31 -3.24 -21.62
N LEU A 31 13.41 -3.04 -20.31
CA LEU A 31 12.54 -3.71 -19.38
C LEU A 31 11.10 -3.26 -19.69
N PRO A 32 10.13 -4.17 -19.77
CA PRO A 32 8.76 -3.78 -20.00
C PRO A 32 8.29 -2.83 -18.88
N ASP A 33 7.70 -1.72 -19.28
CA ASP A 33 7.05 -0.79 -18.37
C ASP A 33 5.87 -1.51 -17.70
N ASN A 34 6.01 -1.81 -16.43
CA ASN A 34 5.05 -2.61 -15.65
C ASN A 34 3.92 -1.74 -15.06
N SER A 35 3.82 -0.47 -15.46
CA SER A 35 2.81 0.46 -14.95
C SER A 35 1.37 0.08 -15.33
N GLY A 36 1.18 -0.57 -16.48
CA GLY A 36 -0.13 -1.04 -16.92
C GLY A 36 -0.69 -2.25 -16.17
N SER A 37 0.16 -3.08 -15.54
CA SER A 37 -0.32 -4.27 -14.81
C SER A 37 -0.89 -3.93 -13.43
N ALA A 38 -0.33 -2.96 -12.73
CA ALA A 38 -0.77 -2.59 -11.38
C ALA A 38 -2.19 -1.99 -11.36
N GLN A 39 -2.58 -1.22 -12.38
CA GLN A 39 -3.90 -0.60 -12.45
C GLN A 39 -5.00 -1.59 -12.86
N ASN A 40 -4.66 -2.63 -13.62
CA ASN A 40 -5.60 -3.73 -13.95
C ASN A 40 -5.98 -4.55 -12.70
N ASP A 41 -5.07 -4.71 -11.73
CA ASP A 41 -5.32 -5.47 -10.51
C ASP A 41 -6.29 -4.75 -9.53
N TRP A 42 -6.52 -3.45 -9.71
CA TRP A 42 -7.36 -2.65 -8.79
C TRP A 42 -8.84 -3.04 -8.85
N THR A 43 -9.31 -3.52 -9.98
CA THR A 43 -10.69 -4.00 -10.15
C THR A 43 -10.77 -5.51 -10.39
N GLU A 44 -9.63 -6.22 -10.40
CA GLU A 44 -9.61 -7.66 -10.55
C GLU A 44 -10.23 -8.33 -9.30
N PRO A 45 -11.29 -9.15 -9.46
CA PRO A 45 -11.90 -9.82 -8.33
C PRO A 45 -10.91 -10.72 -7.58
N PHE A 46 -10.98 -10.68 -6.25
CA PHE A 46 -10.23 -11.56 -5.38
C PHE A 46 -11.19 -12.28 -4.43
N PRO A 47 -10.97 -13.57 -4.10
CA PRO A 47 -11.84 -14.29 -3.21
C PRO A 47 -11.95 -13.61 -1.84
N ALA A 48 -13.17 -13.45 -1.34
CA ALA A 48 -13.40 -12.99 0.03
C ALA A 48 -13.11 -14.12 1.02
N PHE A 49 -12.45 -13.82 2.14
CA PHE A 49 -12.09 -14.83 3.14
C PHE A 49 -11.90 -14.22 4.53
N ARG A 50 -12.00 -15.08 5.55
CA ARG A 50 -11.68 -14.71 6.92
C ARG A 50 -10.17 -14.69 7.10
N ILE A 51 -9.62 -13.54 7.49
CA ILE A 51 -8.19 -13.41 7.79
C ILE A 51 -7.89 -14.03 9.16
N ALA A 52 -8.54 -13.55 10.20
CA ALA A 52 -8.46 -14.05 11.57
C ALA A 52 -9.55 -13.40 12.44
N GLY A 53 -9.99 -14.07 13.52
CA GLY A 53 -11.03 -13.54 14.39
C GLY A 53 -12.28 -13.13 13.61
N ASN A 54 -12.68 -11.89 13.75
CA ASN A 54 -13.79 -11.27 13.03
C ASN A 54 -13.35 -10.29 11.93
N LEU A 55 -12.11 -10.40 11.47
CA LEU A 55 -11.53 -9.60 10.38
C LEU A 55 -11.52 -10.40 9.07
N TYR A 56 -12.11 -9.83 8.03
CA TYR A 56 -12.25 -10.43 6.71
C TYR A 56 -11.64 -9.56 5.61
N TYR A 57 -11.11 -10.19 4.56
CA TYR A 57 -10.74 -9.52 3.31
C TYR A 57 -11.95 -9.50 2.38
N VAL A 58 -12.28 -8.32 1.84
CA VAL A 58 -13.43 -8.13 0.93
C VAL A 58 -13.08 -7.24 -0.28
N GLY A 59 -11.80 -6.93 -0.48
CA GLY A 59 -11.29 -6.09 -1.57
C GLY A 59 -11.07 -6.82 -2.88
N SER A 60 -10.44 -6.12 -3.81
CA SER A 60 -9.92 -6.68 -5.07
C SER A 60 -8.50 -7.23 -4.89
N LYS A 61 -7.89 -7.74 -5.96
CA LYS A 61 -6.50 -8.21 -5.94
C LYS A 61 -5.52 -7.09 -5.56
N GLY A 62 -5.66 -5.90 -6.15
CA GLY A 62 -4.75 -4.77 -5.92
C GLY A 62 -5.17 -3.85 -4.77
N LEU A 63 -6.46 -3.55 -4.62
CA LEU A 63 -7.00 -2.63 -3.62
C LEU A 63 -7.64 -3.37 -2.45
N ALA A 64 -7.04 -3.23 -1.27
CA ALA A 64 -7.52 -3.92 -0.10
C ALA A 64 -8.73 -3.21 0.54
N SER A 65 -9.76 -3.99 0.85
CA SER A 65 -10.85 -3.61 1.72
C SER A 65 -11.03 -4.65 2.81
N TYR A 66 -11.38 -4.21 3.99
CA TYR A 66 -11.54 -5.10 5.15
C TYR A 66 -12.91 -4.92 5.79
N LEU A 67 -13.51 -6.04 6.20
CA LEU A 67 -14.75 -6.06 6.96
C LEU A 67 -14.45 -6.57 8.38
N VAL A 68 -14.79 -5.77 9.37
CA VAL A 68 -14.82 -6.22 10.78
C VAL A 68 -16.26 -6.47 11.16
N THR A 69 -16.59 -7.73 11.44
CA THR A 69 -17.96 -8.14 11.75
C THR A 69 -18.25 -8.11 13.23
N THR A 70 -19.44 -7.63 13.59
CA THR A 70 -19.89 -7.61 15.00
C THR A 70 -21.40 -7.91 15.09
N PRO A 71 -21.92 -8.26 16.28
CA PRO A 71 -23.36 -8.45 16.47
C PRO A 71 -24.21 -7.18 16.25
N GLU A 72 -23.60 -5.99 16.35
CA GLU A 72 -24.29 -4.71 16.22
C GLU A 72 -24.19 -4.12 14.79
N GLY A 73 -23.62 -4.87 13.86
CA GLY A 73 -23.32 -4.46 12.49
C GLY A 73 -21.83 -4.52 12.19
N HIS A 74 -21.41 -3.93 11.08
CA HIS A 74 -20.05 -4.12 10.57
C HIS A 74 -19.32 -2.80 10.38
N ILE A 75 -17.98 -2.86 10.40
CA ILE A 75 -17.09 -1.76 10.02
C ILE A 75 -16.45 -2.15 8.69
N LEU A 76 -16.55 -1.28 7.68
CA LEU A 76 -15.83 -1.40 6.43
C LEU A 76 -14.62 -0.44 6.46
N ILE A 77 -13.44 -0.93 6.09
CA ILE A 77 -12.23 -0.12 5.91
C ILE A 77 -11.89 -0.12 4.42
N ASN A 78 -11.82 1.05 3.81
CA ASN A 78 -11.67 1.36 2.40
C ASN A 78 -12.86 0.93 1.53
N SER A 79 -13.45 1.93 0.88
CA SER A 79 -14.48 1.75 -0.14
C SER A 79 -13.88 1.54 -1.54
N ASN A 80 -12.59 1.82 -1.67
CA ASN A 80 -11.82 1.81 -2.92
C ASN A 80 -12.44 2.73 -4.00
N LEU A 81 -12.32 2.35 -5.27
CA LEU A 81 -12.96 3.04 -6.39
C LEU A 81 -14.50 2.94 -6.29
N GLU A 82 -15.23 3.87 -6.90
CA GLU A 82 -16.69 3.74 -6.99
C GLU A 82 -17.09 2.43 -7.68
N ALA A 83 -16.37 2.05 -8.74
CA ALA A 83 -16.54 0.78 -9.45
C ALA A 83 -16.23 -0.46 -8.59
N SER A 84 -15.50 -0.33 -7.50
CA SER A 84 -15.19 -1.44 -6.58
C SER A 84 -16.35 -1.77 -5.62
N VAL A 85 -17.30 -0.85 -5.41
CA VAL A 85 -18.39 -1.05 -4.43
C VAL A 85 -19.26 -2.26 -4.73
N PRO A 86 -19.69 -2.54 -5.98
CA PRO A 86 -20.41 -3.77 -6.30
C PRO A 86 -19.60 -5.05 -6.00
N LEU A 87 -18.28 -5.04 -6.24
CA LEU A 87 -17.40 -6.16 -5.92
C LEU A 87 -17.30 -6.37 -4.40
N ILE A 88 -17.06 -5.30 -3.63
CA ILE A 88 -17.03 -5.35 -2.16
C ILE A 88 -18.35 -5.88 -1.61
N ARG A 89 -19.49 -5.43 -2.16
CA ARG A 89 -20.82 -5.94 -1.79
C ARG A 89 -20.94 -7.44 -2.04
N THR A 90 -20.59 -7.91 -3.23
CA THR A 90 -20.59 -9.33 -3.57
C THR A 90 -19.71 -10.14 -2.63
N SER A 91 -18.51 -9.62 -2.30
CA SER A 91 -17.58 -10.23 -1.35
C SER A 91 -18.18 -10.36 0.06
N VAL A 92 -18.81 -9.29 0.57
CA VAL A 92 -19.49 -9.30 1.87
C VAL A 92 -20.64 -10.31 1.90
N GLU A 93 -21.48 -10.30 0.84
CA GLU A 93 -22.65 -11.18 0.75
C GLU A 93 -22.24 -12.65 0.55
N SER A 94 -21.13 -12.94 -0.14
CA SER A 94 -20.59 -14.31 -0.28
C SER A 94 -20.10 -14.93 1.03
N LEU A 95 -19.74 -14.09 1.99
CA LEU A 95 -19.36 -14.50 3.35
C LEU A 95 -20.58 -14.72 4.26
N GLY A 96 -21.79 -14.49 3.76
CA GLY A 96 -23.05 -14.64 4.52
C GLY A 96 -23.46 -13.40 5.32
N PHE A 97 -22.79 -12.26 5.13
CA PHE A 97 -23.13 -11.00 5.76
C PHE A 97 -23.99 -10.13 4.84
N LYS A 98 -24.76 -9.20 5.43
CA LYS A 98 -25.53 -8.22 4.64
C LYS A 98 -24.70 -6.96 4.46
N PHE A 99 -24.56 -6.49 3.22
CA PHE A 99 -23.86 -5.22 2.95
C PHE A 99 -24.52 -4.02 3.66
N THR A 100 -25.84 -4.04 3.82
CA THR A 100 -26.62 -3.02 4.54
C THR A 100 -26.37 -2.99 6.07
N ASP A 101 -25.72 -4.00 6.60
CA ASP A 101 -25.34 -4.05 8.03
C ASP A 101 -24.02 -3.35 8.31
N ILE A 102 -23.36 -2.77 7.28
CA ILE A 102 -22.21 -1.87 7.48
C ILE A 102 -22.74 -0.59 8.15
N LYS A 103 -22.29 -0.33 9.38
CA LYS A 103 -22.69 0.82 10.21
C LYS A 103 -21.62 1.90 10.28
N ILE A 104 -20.35 1.53 10.02
CA ILE A 104 -19.23 2.45 10.04
C ILE A 104 -18.40 2.21 8.77
N LEU A 105 -18.01 3.32 8.11
CA LEU A 105 -17.06 3.35 7.01
C LEU A 105 -15.84 4.13 7.45
N LEU A 106 -14.67 3.50 7.30
CA LEU A 106 -13.35 4.07 7.55
C LEU A 106 -12.53 4.05 6.24
N ILE A 107 -11.52 4.89 6.16
CA ILE A 107 -10.55 4.88 5.05
C ILE A 107 -9.12 4.87 5.60
N SER A 108 -8.18 4.43 4.78
CA SER A 108 -6.75 4.57 5.06
C SER A 108 -6.26 5.98 4.73
N HIS A 109 -6.77 6.60 3.66
CA HIS A 109 -6.44 7.98 3.26
C HIS A 109 -7.37 8.49 2.14
N ALA A 110 -7.27 9.79 1.85
CA ALA A 110 -8.22 10.52 1.00
C ALA A 110 -8.01 10.33 -0.51
N HIS A 111 -7.12 9.48 -1.00
CA HIS A 111 -6.97 9.24 -2.44
C HIS A 111 -8.14 8.42 -3.00
N TRP A 112 -8.40 8.61 -4.30
CA TRP A 112 -9.57 8.03 -4.99
C TRP A 112 -9.58 6.49 -4.98
N ASP A 113 -8.44 5.87 -5.02
CA ASP A 113 -8.29 4.41 -5.02
C ASP A 113 -8.67 3.76 -3.67
N HIS A 114 -8.83 4.54 -2.60
CA HIS A 114 -9.30 4.04 -1.29
C HIS A 114 -10.62 4.67 -0.83
N ASN A 115 -11.04 5.76 -1.46
CA ASN A 115 -12.14 6.59 -0.96
C ASN A 115 -13.25 6.88 -1.97
N ALA A 116 -13.02 6.76 -3.29
CA ALA A 116 -14.01 7.20 -4.28
C ALA A 116 -15.37 6.51 -4.16
N GLY A 117 -15.40 5.28 -3.64
CA GLY A 117 -16.64 4.53 -3.37
C GLY A 117 -17.42 5.00 -2.13
N SER A 118 -16.88 5.91 -1.30
CA SER A 118 -17.47 6.24 0.02
C SER A 118 -18.86 6.84 -0.08
N ALA A 119 -19.12 7.70 -1.07
CA ALA A 119 -20.45 8.25 -1.30
C ALA A 119 -21.49 7.17 -1.60
N LEU A 120 -21.14 6.20 -2.43
CA LEU A 120 -22.01 5.09 -2.81
C LEU A 120 -22.23 4.12 -1.64
N VAL A 121 -21.17 3.79 -0.88
CA VAL A 121 -21.31 2.96 0.33
C VAL A 121 -22.24 3.63 1.33
N LYS A 122 -22.09 4.93 1.64
CA LYS A 122 -23.01 5.67 2.51
C LYS A 122 -24.44 5.64 2.01
N GLN A 123 -24.64 5.86 0.72
CA GLN A 123 -25.98 5.83 0.09
C GLN A 123 -26.66 4.46 0.27
N LEU A 124 -25.91 3.36 0.10
CA LEU A 124 -26.46 2.01 0.13
C LEU A 124 -26.65 1.45 1.56
N THR A 125 -25.88 1.94 2.53
CA THR A 125 -25.83 1.34 3.87
C THR A 125 -26.29 2.28 4.99
N GLY A 126 -26.24 3.59 4.78
CA GLY A 126 -26.43 4.59 5.83
C GLY A 126 -25.27 4.63 6.83
N ALA A 127 -24.10 4.03 6.51
CA ALA A 127 -22.94 3.98 7.38
C ALA A 127 -22.45 5.37 7.79
N LYS A 128 -22.02 5.51 9.05
CA LYS A 128 -21.32 6.70 9.53
C LYS A 128 -19.89 6.71 8.96
N TYR A 129 -19.59 7.73 8.18
CA TYR A 129 -18.28 7.92 7.58
C TYR A 129 -17.38 8.69 8.56
N MET A 130 -16.27 8.08 8.95
CA MET A 130 -15.33 8.65 9.93
C MET A 130 -13.95 8.77 9.29
N VAL A 131 -13.35 9.95 9.36
CA VAL A 131 -12.10 10.31 8.67
C VAL A 131 -11.18 11.08 9.60
N MET A 132 -9.87 10.85 9.46
CA MET A 132 -8.83 11.61 10.16
C MET A 132 -8.94 13.10 9.80
N ASP A 133 -8.83 13.98 10.77
CA ASP A 133 -9.05 15.42 10.66
C ASP A 133 -8.35 16.06 9.47
N ALA A 134 -7.08 15.73 9.24
CA ALA A 134 -6.28 16.34 8.18
C ALA A 134 -6.64 15.86 6.75
N ASP A 135 -7.49 14.84 6.59
CA ASP A 135 -8.03 14.39 5.30
C ASP A 135 -9.48 14.79 5.07
N VAL A 136 -10.16 15.42 6.06
CA VAL A 136 -11.58 15.78 5.97
C VAL A 136 -11.85 16.72 4.79
N GLU A 137 -11.05 17.77 4.65
CA GLU A 137 -11.21 18.75 3.55
C GLU A 137 -11.04 18.07 2.18
N ALA A 138 -10.09 17.15 2.05
CA ALA A 138 -9.86 16.42 0.80
C ALA A 138 -11.06 15.55 0.43
N VAL A 139 -11.63 14.80 1.37
CA VAL A 139 -12.78 13.92 1.06
C VAL A 139 -14.08 14.71 0.84
N GLU A 140 -14.29 15.80 1.56
CA GLU A 140 -15.48 16.65 1.39
C GLU A 140 -15.41 17.54 0.15
N SER A 141 -14.20 17.82 -0.38
CA SER A 141 -14.02 18.49 -1.67
C SER A 141 -14.02 17.54 -2.87
N GLY A 142 -13.98 16.21 -2.63
CA GLY A 142 -13.85 15.21 -3.70
C GLY A 142 -12.46 15.19 -4.34
N GLY A 143 -11.41 15.38 -3.53
CA GLY A 143 -10.03 15.39 -3.96
C GLY A 143 -9.50 16.76 -4.43
N LYS A 144 -10.34 17.78 -4.55
CA LYS A 144 -9.96 19.10 -5.10
C LYS A 144 -8.98 19.89 -4.21
N THR A 145 -8.83 19.53 -2.95
CA THR A 145 -7.88 20.16 -2.02
C THR A 145 -6.66 19.27 -1.75
N ASP A 146 -6.55 18.13 -2.42
CA ASP A 146 -5.36 17.31 -2.33
C ASP A 146 -4.10 18.10 -2.75
N PHE A 147 -3.01 17.92 -2.02
CA PHE A 147 -1.80 18.73 -2.25
C PHE A 147 -1.08 18.38 -3.57
N HIS A 148 -1.32 17.18 -4.12
CA HIS A 148 -0.66 16.67 -5.32
C HIS A 148 -1.64 16.46 -6.49
N TYR A 149 -2.73 15.73 -6.24
CA TYR A 149 -3.63 15.24 -7.29
C TYR A 149 -4.80 16.20 -7.63
N ARG A 150 -4.98 17.29 -6.91
CA ARG A 150 -6.12 18.23 -7.04
C ARG A 150 -6.45 18.71 -8.46
N ASN A 151 -5.47 18.71 -9.36
CA ASN A 151 -5.62 19.17 -10.75
C ASN A 151 -5.76 18.03 -11.75
N ASP A 152 -5.76 16.78 -11.31
CA ASP A 152 -5.91 15.61 -12.13
C ASP A 152 -7.36 15.11 -12.08
N ALA A 153 -8.09 15.33 -13.17
CA ALA A 153 -9.51 15.01 -13.25
C ALA A 153 -9.82 13.51 -13.05
N GLU A 154 -8.85 12.62 -13.35
CA GLU A 154 -9.02 11.17 -13.22
C GLU A 154 -8.94 10.71 -11.74
N THR A 155 -8.40 11.55 -10.87
CA THR A 155 -8.25 11.27 -9.44
C THR A 155 -9.32 11.93 -8.58
N LEU A 156 -10.19 12.75 -9.19
CA LEU A 156 -11.31 13.36 -8.48
C LEU A 156 -12.46 12.37 -8.31
N TYR A 157 -13.20 12.53 -7.24
CA TYR A 157 -14.29 11.63 -6.87
C TYR A 157 -15.49 12.41 -6.30
N LYS A 158 -16.61 11.71 -6.07
CA LYS A 158 -17.82 12.32 -5.52
C LYS A 158 -17.58 12.80 -4.08
N PRO A 159 -17.73 14.09 -3.78
CA PRO A 159 -17.62 14.63 -2.42
C PRO A 159 -18.48 13.85 -1.43
N THR A 160 -17.92 13.54 -0.27
CA THR A 160 -18.63 12.75 0.74
C THR A 160 -18.52 13.41 2.10
N LYS A 161 -19.68 13.80 2.67
CA LYS A 161 -19.72 14.42 3.99
C LYS A 161 -19.25 13.45 5.08
N VAL A 162 -18.32 13.92 5.92
CA VAL A 162 -17.83 13.23 7.10
C VAL A 162 -18.83 13.36 8.24
N ASP A 163 -19.14 12.25 8.92
CA ASP A 163 -20.06 12.20 10.05
C ASP A 163 -19.34 12.29 11.40
N ARG A 164 -18.08 11.84 11.45
CA ARG A 164 -17.21 11.97 12.63
C ARG A 164 -15.78 12.25 12.19
N VAL A 165 -15.23 13.34 12.69
CA VAL A 165 -13.79 13.63 12.58
C VAL A 165 -13.04 12.81 13.61
N LEU A 166 -11.95 12.19 13.18
CA LEU A 166 -11.06 11.40 14.04
C LEU A 166 -9.74 12.13 14.24
N HIS A 167 -9.14 11.92 15.40
CA HIS A 167 -7.81 12.40 15.75
C HIS A 167 -6.87 11.23 16.04
N ASP A 168 -5.56 11.53 16.08
CA ASP A 168 -4.53 10.52 16.40
C ASP A 168 -4.81 9.84 17.75
N GLY A 169 -4.88 8.51 17.74
CA GLY A 169 -5.20 7.70 18.90
C GLY A 169 -6.69 7.48 19.17
N ASP A 170 -7.59 8.06 18.37
CA ASP A 170 -9.02 7.83 18.55
C ASP A 170 -9.42 6.37 18.36
N ALA A 171 -10.31 5.90 19.24
CA ALA A 171 -10.91 4.58 19.15
C ALA A 171 -12.24 4.63 18.40
N VAL A 172 -12.41 3.71 17.44
CA VAL A 172 -13.67 3.39 16.79
C VAL A 172 -14.18 2.06 17.33
N LYS A 173 -15.36 2.09 17.98
CA LYS A 173 -15.94 0.93 18.66
C LYS A 173 -17.28 0.56 18.06
N LEU A 174 -17.52 -0.75 17.89
CA LEU A 174 -18.80 -1.31 17.49
C LEU A 174 -18.89 -2.76 17.96
N GLY A 175 -19.95 -3.12 18.69
CA GLY A 175 -20.29 -4.49 19.06
C GLY A 175 -19.15 -5.31 19.65
N GLY A 176 -18.35 -4.71 20.54
CA GLY A 176 -17.20 -5.34 21.21
C GLY A 176 -15.89 -5.29 20.43
N SER A 177 -15.88 -4.85 19.18
CA SER A 177 -14.65 -4.58 18.41
C SER A 177 -14.18 -3.15 18.60
N GLU A 178 -12.86 -2.98 18.63
CA GLU A 178 -12.19 -1.68 18.74
C GLU A 178 -11.05 -1.57 17.74
N LEU A 179 -11.07 -0.49 16.96
CA LEU A 179 -9.97 -0.09 16.09
C LEU A 179 -9.38 1.22 16.58
N ILE A 180 -8.07 1.34 16.58
CA ILE A 180 -7.38 2.58 16.93
C ILE A 180 -6.87 3.23 15.64
N ALA A 181 -7.18 4.51 15.49
CA ALA A 181 -6.68 5.34 14.40
C ALA A 181 -5.30 5.90 14.75
N HIS A 182 -4.27 5.57 13.98
CA HIS A 182 -2.95 6.16 14.13
C HIS A 182 -2.70 7.10 12.96
N LEU A 183 -2.45 8.38 13.24
CA LEU A 183 -2.08 9.35 12.22
C LEU A 183 -0.66 9.07 11.73
N THR A 184 -0.56 8.55 10.51
CA THR A 184 0.67 8.23 9.78
C THR A 184 0.77 9.08 8.51
N PRO A 185 1.00 10.42 8.65
CA PRO A 185 0.88 11.40 7.60
C PRO A 185 2.08 11.39 6.63
N GLY A 186 1.94 12.06 5.50
CA GLY A 186 2.97 12.17 4.46
C GLY A 186 2.42 11.79 3.09
N HIS A 187 1.85 10.58 2.96
CA HIS A 187 1.18 10.13 1.75
C HIS A 187 -0.08 10.97 1.44
N THR A 188 -0.91 11.17 2.44
CA THR A 188 -1.83 12.31 2.58
C THR A 188 -1.58 12.96 3.95
N LYS A 189 -2.19 14.13 4.20
CA LYS A 189 -2.04 14.80 5.49
C LYS A 189 -2.70 14.03 6.63
N GLY A 190 -3.80 13.30 6.34
CA GLY A 190 -4.58 12.51 7.28
C GLY A 190 -4.42 10.99 7.08
N CYS A 191 -3.38 10.53 6.37
CA CYS A 191 -3.15 9.11 6.19
C CYS A 191 -3.18 8.38 7.54
N THR A 192 -3.98 7.31 7.60
CA THR A 192 -4.32 6.59 8.84
C THR A 192 -3.91 5.14 8.73
N THR A 193 -3.16 4.68 9.72
CA THR A 193 -2.91 3.26 9.97
C THR A 193 -3.87 2.77 11.05
N TRP A 194 -4.54 1.67 10.80
CA TRP A 194 -5.49 1.08 11.75
C TRP A 194 -4.85 -0.05 12.50
N THR A 195 -5.07 -0.11 13.82
CA THR A 195 -4.73 -1.29 14.61
C THR A 195 -5.97 -1.85 15.30
N MET A 196 -6.03 -3.17 15.41
CA MET A 196 -7.03 -3.86 16.22
C MET A 196 -6.42 -5.08 16.91
N ARG A 197 -7.01 -5.45 18.06
CA ARG A 197 -6.65 -6.68 18.76
C ARG A 197 -7.83 -7.64 18.73
N PHE A 198 -7.55 -8.91 18.54
CA PHE A 198 -8.56 -9.96 18.58
C PHE A 198 -7.99 -11.24 19.18
N GLN A 199 -8.87 -12.12 19.60
CA GLN A 199 -8.52 -13.45 20.11
C GLN A 199 -8.73 -14.50 19.02
N GLU A 200 -7.77 -15.41 18.87
CA GLU A 200 -7.91 -16.63 18.08
C GLU A 200 -7.50 -17.79 18.98
N GLY A 201 -8.49 -18.55 19.46
CA GLY A 201 -8.30 -19.53 20.53
C GLY A 201 -7.84 -18.86 21.84
N LEU A 202 -6.71 -19.32 22.38
CA LEU A 202 -6.11 -18.78 23.62
C LEU A 202 -5.10 -17.65 23.39
N LYS A 203 -4.89 -17.24 22.12
CA LYS A 203 -3.89 -16.23 21.77
C LYS A 203 -4.55 -14.91 21.38
N THR A 204 -3.97 -13.81 21.85
CA THR A 204 -4.31 -12.47 21.40
C THR A 204 -3.32 -12.06 20.32
N TYR A 205 -3.84 -11.51 19.23
CA TYR A 205 -3.07 -10.98 18.10
C TYR A 205 -3.33 -9.50 17.92
N SER A 206 -2.30 -8.80 17.44
CA SER A 206 -2.40 -7.40 17.01
C SER A 206 -2.33 -7.36 15.49
N ALA A 207 -3.38 -6.89 14.83
CA ALA A 207 -3.39 -6.59 13.42
C ALA A 207 -3.04 -5.12 13.18
N VAL A 208 -2.20 -4.87 12.18
CA VAL A 208 -1.86 -3.54 11.70
C VAL A 208 -2.24 -3.45 10.22
N ILE A 209 -3.17 -2.55 9.90
CA ILE A 209 -3.57 -2.23 8.52
C ILE A 209 -2.90 -0.90 8.18
N VAL A 210 -1.76 -0.98 7.50
CA VAL A 210 -0.96 0.20 7.14
C VAL A 210 -1.67 1.01 6.06
N GLY A 211 -1.83 2.32 6.28
CA GLY A 211 -2.44 3.23 5.33
C GLY A 211 -1.58 3.38 4.07
N SER A 212 -0.55 4.19 4.12
CA SER A 212 0.49 4.24 3.09
C SER A 212 1.70 5.05 3.57
N PRO A 213 2.89 4.44 3.64
CA PRO A 213 4.15 5.15 3.84
C PRO A 213 4.88 5.44 2.52
N ASN A 214 4.22 5.27 1.36
CA ASN A 214 4.85 5.42 0.05
C ASN A 214 4.94 6.89 -0.36
N VAL A 215 6.09 7.26 -0.93
CA VAL A 215 6.24 8.53 -1.64
C VAL A 215 5.87 8.29 -3.09
N ASN A 216 4.79 8.89 -3.56
CA ASN A 216 4.34 8.71 -4.94
C ASN A 216 5.24 9.48 -5.92
N PRO A 217 5.35 9.02 -7.17
CA PRO A 217 6.06 9.74 -8.21
C PRO A 217 5.57 11.20 -8.31
N GLY A 218 6.53 12.14 -8.36
CA GLY A 218 6.21 13.56 -8.43
C GLY A 218 5.95 14.27 -7.10
N TYR A 219 5.93 13.56 -5.96
CA TYR A 219 5.81 14.21 -4.66
C TYR A 219 7.02 15.11 -4.38
N GLN A 220 6.76 16.37 -4.06
CA GLN A 220 7.76 17.32 -3.62
C GLN A 220 7.95 17.21 -2.11
N LEU A 221 9.05 16.59 -1.69
CA LEU A 221 9.41 16.47 -0.26
C LEU A 221 10.14 17.72 0.26
N VAL A 222 10.69 18.54 -0.64
CA VAL A 222 11.41 19.78 -0.33
C VAL A 222 10.70 20.95 -0.98
N GLY A 223 10.45 22.01 -0.21
CA GLY A 223 9.83 23.25 -0.72
C GLY A 223 8.37 23.16 -1.15
N ASN A 224 7.65 22.13 -0.72
CA ASN A 224 6.23 21.96 -1.06
C ASN A 224 5.37 23.04 -0.40
N GLN A 225 4.82 23.96 -1.19
CA GLN A 225 4.02 25.06 -0.68
C GLN A 225 2.65 24.63 -0.14
N LEU A 226 2.10 23.51 -0.63
CA LEU A 226 0.77 23.01 -0.24
C LEU A 226 0.86 22.02 0.94
N TYR A 227 2.05 21.46 1.14
CA TYR A 227 2.33 20.57 2.25
C TYR A 227 3.77 20.78 2.77
N PRO A 228 4.04 21.93 3.42
CA PRO A 228 5.39 22.32 3.83
C PRO A 228 6.08 21.32 4.77
N LYS A 229 5.30 20.57 5.58
CA LYS A 229 5.80 19.60 6.57
C LYS A 229 5.86 18.16 6.04
N ILE A 230 5.70 17.92 4.74
CA ILE A 230 5.57 16.56 4.18
C ILE A 230 6.73 15.64 4.58
N ALA A 231 7.98 16.12 4.54
CA ALA A 231 9.14 15.31 4.92
C ALA A 231 9.14 14.96 6.42
N GLU A 232 8.84 15.92 7.29
CA GLU A 232 8.73 15.73 8.75
C GLU A 232 7.61 14.73 9.09
N ASP A 233 6.51 14.79 8.36
CA ASP A 233 5.35 13.92 8.52
C ASP A 233 5.65 12.48 8.09
N TYR A 234 6.38 12.28 7.00
CA TYR A 234 6.91 10.94 6.68
C TYR A 234 7.83 10.40 7.77
N GLU A 235 8.71 11.24 8.33
CA GLU A 235 9.55 10.82 9.46
C GLU A 235 8.72 10.43 10.71
N LYS A 236 7.65 11.20 11.01
CA LYS A 236 6.67 10.82 12.05
C LYS A 236 6.08 9.45 11.74
N THR A 237 5.61 9.24 10.52
CA THR A 237 5.00 8.00 10.06
C THR A 237 5.91 6.79 10.30
N PHE A 238 7.18 6.85 9.91
CA PHE A 238 8.10 5.74 10.14
C PHE A 238 8.37 5.50 11.63
N ARG A 239 8.41 6.54 12.46
CA ARG A 239 8.52 6.36 13.93
C ARG A 239 7.29 5.65 14.50
N VAL A 240 6.08 6.06 14.11
CA VAL A 240 4.82 5.45 14.55
C VAL A 240 4.76 4.00 14.11
N LEU A 241 4.93 3.71 12.81
CA LEU A 241 4.81 2.36 12.26
C LEU A 241 5.78 1.37 12.91
N LYS A 242 7.02 1.80 13.22
CA LYS A 242 8.01 0.97 13.91
C LYS A 242 7.65 0.67 15.37
N SER A 243 6.81 1.49 16.00
CA SER A 243 6.40 1.32 17.40
C SER A 243 5.19 0.40 17.58
N LEU A 244 4.43 0.14 16.50
CA LEU A 244 3.20 -0.63 16.58
C LEU A 244 3.49 -2.13 16.77
N PRO A 245 2.84 -2.80 17.73
CA PRO A 245 2.89 -4.26 17.82
C PRO A 245 2.14 -4.87 16.63
N CYS A 246 2.84 -5.67 15.83
CA CYS A 246 2.34 -6.22 14.58
C CYS A 246 2.55 -7.74 14.53
N ASP A 247 1.46 -8.49 14.76
CA ASP A 247 1.43 -9.93 14.53
C ASP A 247 0.88 -10.24 13.13
N LEU A 248 -0.16 -9.52 12.70
CA LEU A 248 -0.73 -9.60 11.35
C LEU A 248 -0.43 -8.31 10.60
N PHE A 249 0.36 -8.44 9.55
CA PHE A 249 0.68 -7.33 8.65
C PHE A 249 -0.29 -7.30 7.47
N LEU A 250 -1.05 -6.21 7.38
CA LEU A 250 -2.02 -5.88 6.35
C LEU A 250 -1.78 -4.44 5.86
N GLY A 251 -2.41 -4.03 4.77
CA GLY A 251 -2.24 -2.67 4.24
C GLY A 251 -3.29 -2.29 3.21
N ALA A 252 -3.24 -1.05 2.74
CA ALA A 252 -4.21 -0.49 1.81
C ALA A 252 -4.16 -1.14 0.41
N HIS A 253 -3.02 -1.71 0.02
CA HIS A 253 -2.86 -2.50 -1.20
C HIS A 253 -2.48 -3.94 -0.90
N GLY A 254 -2.96 -4.89 -1.71
CA GLY A 254 -2.62 -6.32 -1.58
C GLY A 254 -1.11 -6.58 -1.68
N SER A 255 -0.42 -5.81 -2.51
CA SER A 255 1.03 -5.89 -2.70
C SER A 255 1.86 -5.50 -1.47
N TYR A 256 1.32 -4.68 -0.55
CA TYR A 256 2.07 -4.28 0.65
C TYR A 256 2.40 -5.46 1.55
N PHE A 257 1.47 -6.40 1.66
CA PHE A 257 1.57 -7.52 2.59
C PHE A 257 1.58 -8.89 1.90
N ASP A 258 1.84 -8.92 0.58
CA ASP A 258 1.98 -10.15 -0.21
C ASP A 258 0.70 -11.03 -0.15
N LEU A 259 -0.44 -10.38 -0.45
CA LEU A 259 -1.78 -10.96 -0.34
C LEU A 259 -1.87 -12.32 -1.06
N GLU A 260 -1.45 -12.38 -2.32
CA GLU A 260 -1.62 -13.58 -3.14
C GLU A 260 -0.88 -14.78 -2.56
N ARG A 261 0.40 -14.62 -2.21
CA ARG A 261 1.20 -15.71 -1.63
C ARG A 261 0.66 -16.14 -0.25
N LYS A 262 0.24 -15.18 0.58
CA LYS A 262 -0.38 -15.51 1.88
C LYS A 262 -1.70 -16.23 1.70
N TYR A 263 -2.51 -15.82 0.72
CA TYR A 263 -3.79 -16.47 0.41
C TYR A 263 -3.59 -17.90 -0.12
N GLU A 264 -2.61 -18.15 -0.99
CA GLU A 264 -2.29 -19.51 -1.44
C GLU A 264 -1.88 -20.44 -0.26
N ARG A 265 -1.09 -19.93 0.67
CA ARG A 265 -0.77 -20.65 1.92
C ARG A 265 -2.01 -20.91 2.77
N PHE A 266 -2.90 -19.91 2.88
CA PHE A 266 -4.18 -20.06 3.58
C PHE A 266 -5.03 -21.17 2.94
N LYS A 267 -5.18 -21.19 1.63
CA LYS A 267 -5.91 -22.23 0.89
C LYS A 267 -5.32 -23.62 1.11
N SER A 268 -3.99 -23.73 1.25
CA SER A 268 -3.32 -25.00 1.54
C SER A 268 -3.49 -25.48 3.00
N GLY A 269 -4.30 -24.79 3.81
CA GLY A 269 -4.61 -25.17 5.18
C GLY A 269 -3.71 -24.53 6.26
N VAL A 270 -2.83 -23.59 5.89
CA VAL A 270 -2.01 -22.86 6.86
C VAL A 270 -2.85 -21.78 7.52
N THR A 271 -3.46 -22.06 8.67
CA THR A 271 -4.37 -21.14 9.39
C THR A 271 -3.67 -19.86 9.88
N THR A 272 -2.33 -19.88 10.01
CA THR A 272 -1.51 -18.74 10.42
C THR A 272 -0.85 -18.02 9.23
N ALA A 273 -1.35 -18.21 8.00
CA ALA A 273 -0.73 -17.67 6.78
C ALA A 273 -0.55 -16.13 6.81
N PHE A 274 -1.44 -15.43 7.50
CA PHE A 274 -1.41 -13.97 7.66
C PHE A 274 -0.67 -13.48 8.91
N VAL A 275 -0.21 -14.38 9.78
CA VAL A 275 0.69 -14.02 10.90
C VAL A 275 2.08 -13.78 10.31
N ASP A 276 2.54 -12.53 10.35
CA ASP A 276 3.77 -12.09 9.70
C ASP A 276 4.42 -10.95 10.48
N ARG A 277 5.09 -11.32 11.56
CA ARG A 277 5.74 -10.37 12.48
C ARG A 277 6.95 -9.67 11.88
N THR A 278 7.61 -10.31 10.92
CA THR A 278 8.79 -9.76 10.25
C THR A 278 8.40 -8.88 9.07
N GLY A 279 7.43 -9.29 8.26
CA GLY A 279 7.01 -8.58 7.06
C GLY A 279 6.57 -7.14 7.32
N CYS A 280 5.90 -6.90 8.45
CA CYS A 280 5.54 -5.53 8.87
C CYS A 280 6.79 -4.65 9.04
N LYS A 281 7.78 -5.15 9.78
CA LYS A 281 9.04 -4.43 10.02
C LYS A 281 9.84 -4.23 8.75
N ASP A 282 9.94 -5.28 7.94
CA ASP A 282 10.73 -5.27 6.71
C ASP A 282 10.13 -4.28 5.70
N TYR A 283 8.79 -4.27 5.56
CA TYR A 283 8.08 -3.30 4.72
C TYR A 283 8.34 -1.85 5.16
N VAL A 284 8.22 -1.57 6.45
CA VAL A 284 8.42 -0.22 6.99
C VAL A 284 9.87 0.25 6.77
N ILE A 285 10.85 -0.63 6.98
CA ILE A 285 12.27 -0.32 6.74
C ILE A 285 12.52 -0.02 5.26
N ASP A 286 11.99 -0.85 4.36
CA ASP A 286 12.17 -0.66 2.92
C ASP A 286 11.55 0.66 2.45
N ARG A 287 10.33 0.99 2.89
CA ARG A 287 9.68 2.25 2.54
C ARG A 287 10.40 3.47 3.13
N GLU A 288 10.92 3.38 4.35
CA GLU A 288 11.73 4.45 4.93
C GLU A 288 13.01 4.69 4.12
N GLN A 289 13.68 3.62 3.69
CA GLN A 289 14.86 3.76 2.83
C GLN A 289 14.52 4.40 1.48
N ALA A 290 13.39 4.04 0.88
CA ALA A 290 12.91 4.66 -0.36
C ALA A 290 12.63 6.16 -0.16
N PHE A 291 11.94 6.53 0.91
CA PHE A 291 11.70 7.92 1.29
C PHE A 291 13.02 8.70 1.46
N ARG A 292 13.99 8.14 2.22
CA ARG A 292 15.27 8.80 2.47
C ARG A 292 16.08 9.02 1.19
N ARG A 293 16.07 8.04 0.28
CA ARG A 293 16.73 8.21 -1.04
C ARG A 293 16.09 9.33 -1.85
N GLU A 294 14.76 9.39 -1.90
CA GLU A 294 14.07 10.45 -2.65
C GLU A 294 14.28 11.83 -1.99
N LEU A 295 14.23 11.93 -0.67
CA LEU A 295 14.49 13.17 0.04
C LEU A 295 15.92 13.69 -0.22
N GLN A 296 16.94 12.83 -0.15
CA GLN A 296 18.32 13.20 -0.45
C GLN A 296 18.49 13.68 -1.89
N LYS A 297 17.85 13.01 -2.86
CA LYS A 297 17.84 13.40 -4.27
C LYS A 297 17.26 14.80 -4.46
N GLN A 298 16.13 15.09 -3.83
CA GLN A 298 15.48 16.40 -3.93
C GLN A 298 16.27 17.52 -3.23
N GLN A 299 16.90 17.22 -2.08
CA GLN A 299 17.79 18.17 -1.40
C GLN A 299 19.02 18.52 -2.23
N ALA A 300 19.62 17.54 -2.91
CA ALA A 300 20.76 17.77 -3.80
C ALA A 300 20.40 18.57 -5.06
N GLY A 301 19.17 18.45 -5.58
CA GLY A 301 18.68 19.21 -6.73
C GLY A 301 18.16 20.61 -6.39
N ALA A 302 17.99 20.92 -5.11
CA ALA A 302 17.54 22.24 -4.63
C ALA A 302 18.70 23.21 -4.31
N ASN A 303 19.96 22.73 -4.28
CA ASN A 303 21.19 23.49 -4.14
C ASN A 303 21.80 23.79 -5.52
#